data_8f3ee057cebb0ea3e2a15a13ebd3c6ad
#
_entry.id   8f3ee057cebb0ea3e2a15a13ebd3c6ad
#
_cell.length_a   1.000
_cell.length_b   1.000
_cell.length_c   1.000
_cell.angle_alpha   90.00
_cell.angle_beta   90.00
_cell.angle_gamma   90.00
#
_symmetry.space_group_name_H-M   'P 1'
#
loop_
_entity.id
_entity.type
_entity.pdbx_description
1 polymer ?
#
loop_
_entity_poly.entity_id
_entity_poly.type
_entity_poly.pdbx_seq_one_letter_code
_entity_poly.pdbx_strand_id
1 'polypeptide(L)'
;MNRFDWHILSTGLNRRKLLLGAGVLTGFAIASQFPRRVIAQPKFSDYPFSLGVASGDPLPDSVVLWTRLAPDPLNGGGMPPNPVQVQWLVAEDENMKRIVKRGSAIASPKLAHSVHVDVQGLEPAKHYWYQFKVG
;
A
#
# COMPACT_ATOMS: atom_id res chain seq x y z
N MET A 1 47.76 31.57 41.98
CA MET A 1 47.01 32.24 40.88
C MET A 1 47.17 31.34 39.67
N ASN A 2 46.25 30.36 39.49
CA ASN A 2 46.35 29.30 38.48
C ASN A 2 45.69 29.80 37.20
N ARG A 3 46.52 29.92 36.16
CA ARG A 3 46.04 30.11 34.75
C ARG A 3 45.38 28.80 34.31
N PHE A 4 44.11 28.80 34.07
CA PHE A 4 43.41 27.75 33.37
C PHE A 4 43.79 27.80 31.88
N ASP A 5 44.45 26.76 31.38
CA ASP A 5 44.81 26.57 29.98
C ASP A 5 43.55 26.16 29.19
N TRP A 6 43.05 27.08 28.34
CA TRP A 6 41.89 26.88 27.45
C TRP A 6 42.22 26.12 26.16
N HIS A 7 43.39 25.48 26.07
CA HIS A 7 43.86 24.87 24.81
C HIS A 7 43.41 23.44 24.54
N ILE A 8 42.58 22.81 25.39
CA ILE A 8 42.22 21.37 25.25
C ILE A 8 40.82 21.16 24.59
N LEU A 9 40.05 22.19 24.28
CA LEU A 9 38.71 22.02 23.72
C LEU A 9 38.55 22.43 22.24
N SER A 10 39.66 22.51 21.49
CA SER A 10 39.58 22.77 20.05
C SER A 10 39.89 21.56 19.17
N THR A 11 39.59 20.36 19.63
CA THR A 11 39.49 19.23 18.70
C THR A 11 38.17 19.37 17.94
N GLY A 12 38.29 19.97 16.75
CA GLY A 12 37.17 20.29 15.90
C GLY A 12 36.26 19.10 15.60
N LEU A 13 35.12 19.08 16.21
CA LEU A 13 34.00 18.29 15.74
C LEU A 13 33.60 18.83 14.36
N ASN A 14 34.11 18.18 13.32
CA ASN A 14 33.85 18.54 11.96
C ASN A 14 32.31 18.38 11.75
N ARG A 15 31.63 19.46 11.34
CA ARG A 15 30.16 19.54 11.13
C ARG A 15 29.64 18.35 10.31
N ARG A 16 30.46 17.84 9.39
CA ARG A 16 30.15 16.69 8.57
C ARG A 16 30.07 15.38 9.37
N LYS A 17 30.89 15.20 10.40
CA LYS A 17 30.84 14.02 11.31
C LYS A 17 29.66 14.09 12.27
N LEU A 18 29.27 15.29 12.71
CA LEU A 18 28.08 15.50 13.53
C LEU A 18 26.80 15.17 12.75
N LEU A 19 26.68 15.58 11.48
CA LEU A 19 25.54 15.28 10.62
C LEU A 19 25.45 13.79 10.29
N LEU A 20 26.56 13.11 10.06
CA LEU A 20 26.58 11.67 9.84
C LEU A 20 26.20 10.87 11.10
N GLY A 21 26.67 11.30 12.27
CA GLY A 21 26.30 10.67 13.55
C GLY A 21 24.85 10.89 13.95
N ALA A 22 24.31 12.09 13.75
CA ALA A 22 22.92 12.42 14.04
C ALA A 22 21.95 11.75 13.07
N GLY A 23 22.33 11.63 11.78
CA GLY A 23 21.50 10.98 10.77
C GLY A 23 21.28 9.48 11.00
N VAL A 24 22.30 8.77 11.49
CA VAL A 24 22.19 7.33 11.77
C VAL A 24 21.32 7.06 13.02
N LEU A 25 21.44 7.88 14.06
CA LEU A 25 20.66 7.70 15.28
C LEU A 25 19.19 8.09 15.11
N THR A 26 18.89 9.15 14.36
CA THR A 26 17.50 9.55 14.06
C THR A 26 16.81 8.58 13.10
N GLY A 27 17.53 8.02 12.13
CA GLY A 27 16.97 7.01 11.22
C GLY A 27 16.50 5.74 11.93
N PHE A 28 17.26 5.27 12.93
CA PHE A 28 16.89 4.08 13.70
C PHE A 28 15.71 4.31 14.66
N ALA A 29 15.58 5.50 15.24
CA ALA A 29 14.49 5.84 16.16
C ALA A 29 13.15 6.01 15.44
N ILE A 30 13.15 6.49 14.18
CA ILE A 30 11.93 6.67 13.38
C ILE A 30 11.39 5.33 12.86
N ALA A 31 12.27 4.39 12.51
CA ALA A 31 11.85 3.07 12.00
C ALA A 31 11.08 2.23 13.04
N SER A 32 11.29 2.48 14.33
CA SER A 32 10.62 1.75 15.40
C SER A 32 9.26 2.34 15.84
N GLN A 33 8.89 3.54 15.37
CA GLN A 33 7.68 4.25 15.83
C GLN A 33 6.47 4.11 14.91
N PHE A 34 6.62 3.49 13.73
CA PHE A 34 5.45 3.17 12.93
C PHE A 34 4.88 1.82 13.40
N PRO A 35 3.74 1.80 14.10
CA PRO A 35 3.07 0.56 14.36
C PRO A 35 2.70 -0.03 12.98
N ARG A 36 3.35 -1.13 12.61
CA ARG A 36 2.86 -1.97 11.52
C ARG A 36 1.48 -2.44 11.98
N ARG A 37 0.44 -1.76 11.54
CA ARG A 37 -0.91 -2.29 11.68
C ARG A 37 -0.94 -3.58 10.88
N VAL A 38 -0.77 -4.67 11.57
CA VAL A 38 -1.08 -6.00 11.03
C VAL A 38 -2.59 -5.98 10.85
N ILE A 39 -3.04 -5.67 9.64
CA ILE A 39 -4.45 -5.83 9.27
C ILE A 39 -4.62 -7.34 9.21
N ALA A 40 -5.25 -7.88 10.24
CA ALA A 40 -5.58 -9.31 10.26
C ALA A 40 -6.45 -9.60 9.04
N GLN A 41 -6.04 -10.60 8.27
CA GLN A 41 -6.80 -11.02 7.10
C GLN A 41 -8.06 -11.72 7.58
N PRO A 42 -9.25 -11.29 7.18
CA PRO A 42 -10.49 -11.95 7.58
C PRO A 42 -10.56 -13.33 6.94
N LYS A 43 -11.06 -14.29 7.70
CA LYS A 43 -11.47 -15.58 7.13
C LYS A 43 -12.86 -15.37 6.53
N PHE A 44 -12.97 -15.62 5.23
CA PHE A 44 -14.24 -15.55 4.52
C PHE A 44 -14.99 -16.88 4.64
N SER A 45 -16.32 -16.81 4.70
CA SER A 45 -17.19 -18.00 4.70
C SER A 45 -17.25 -18.65 3.31
N ASP A 46 -17.08 -17.84 2.26
CA ASP A 46 -17.11 -18.26 0.87
C ASP A 46 -16.25 -17.31 0.02
N TYR A 47 -16.23 -17.49 -1.31
CA TYR A 47 -15.48 -16.69 -2.25
C TYR A 47 -15.85 -15.20 -2.17
N PRO A 48 -14.92 -14.31 -1.78
CA PRO A 48 -15.28 -12.93 -1.44
C PRO A 48 -15.62 -12.05 -2.65
N PHE A 49 -15.20 -12.41 -3.86
CA PHE A 49 -15.47 -11.66 -5.09
C PHE A 49 -16.67 -12.21 -5.85
N SER A 50 -17.70 -12.69 -5.14
CA SER A 50 -18.90 -13.31 -5.71
C SER A 50 -19.67 -12.42 -6.69
N LEU A 51 -19.58 -11.09 -6.53
CA LEU A 51 -20.17 -10.09 -7.44
C LEU A 51 -19.28 -9.78 -8.65
N GLY A 52 -18.12 -10.43 -8.76
CA GLY A 52 -17.19 -10.25 -9.85
C GLY A 52 -16.29 -9.01 -9.71
N VAL A 53 -15.62 -8.72 -10.82
CA VAL A 53 -14.72 -7.57 -11.00
C VAL A 53 -15.09 -6.84 -12.28
N ALA A 54 -14.88 -5.53 -12.33
CA ALA A 54 -15.21 -4.73 -13.50
C ALA A 54 -14.15 -3.66 -13.76
N SER A 55 -14.12 -3.16 -15.00
CA SER A 55 -13.34 -1.99 -15.40
C SER A 55 -14.25 -0.98 -16.09
N GLY A 56 -13.93 0.29 -15.95
CA GLY A 56 -14.70 1.39 -16.52
C GLY A 56 -13.89 2.66 -16.71
N ASP A 57 -14.51 3.69 -17.27
CA ASP A 57 -13.92 5.00 -17.50
C ASP A 57 -12.52 4.96 -18.16
N PRO A 58 -12.36 4.29 -19.32
CA PRO A 58 -11.07 4.19 -19.97
C PRO A 58 -10.64 5.54 -20.53
N LEU A 59 -9.43 5.97 -20.12
CA LEU A 59 -8.71 7.08 -20.72
C LEU A 59 -7.52 6.52 -21.53
N PRO A 60 -6.83 7.32 -22.35
CA PRO A 60 -5.71 6.81 -23.15
C PRO A 60 -4.62 6.09 -22.34
N ASP A 61 -4.42 6.48 -21.10
CA ASP A 61 -3.36 5.96 -20.21
C ASP A 61 -3.87 5.49 -18.86
N SER A 62 -5.17 5.39 -18.64
CA SER A 62 -5.75 4.97 -17.36
C SER A 62 -7.06 4.21 -17.49
N VAL A 63 -7.41 3.50 -16.42
CA VAL A 63 -8.68 2.78 -16.29
C VAL A 63 -9.08 2.66 -14.83
N VAL A 64 -10.36 2.79 -14.53
CA VAL A 64 -10.88 2.48 -13.19
C VAL A 64 -11.19 1.00 -13.09
N LEU A 65 -10.60 0.33 -12.09
CA LEU A 65 -10.94 -1.05 -11.72
C LEU A 65 -11.87 -1.05 -10.51
N TRP A 66 -12.84 -1.92 -10.53
CA TRP A 66 -13.85 -2.00 -9.49
C TRP A 66 -14.10 -3.43 -9.03
N THR A 67 -14.34 -3.58 -7.74
CA THR A 67 -14.88 -4.81 -7.14
C THR A 67 -15.59 -4.50 -5.83
N ARG A 68 -16.28 -5.49 -5.29
CA ARG A 68 -16.88 -5.46 -3.94
C ARG A 68 -16.70 -6.82 -3.28
N LEU A 69 -16.26 -6.81 -2.03
CA LEU A 69 -16.21 -8.02 -1.22
C LEU A 69 -17.61 -8.34 -0.69
N ALA A 70 -18.15 -9.48 -1.06
CA ALA A 70 -19.45 -9.96 -0.66
C ALA A 70 -19.52 -11.49 -0.69
N PRO A 71 -18.93 -12.20 0.31
CA PRO A 71 -18.97 -13.66 0.34
C PRO A 71 -20.39 -14.23 0.46
N ASP A 72 -21.34 -13.44 0.95
CA ASP A 72 -22.77 -13.78 0.98
C ASP A 72 -23.61 -12.60 0.44
N PRO A 73 -23.69 -12.42 -0.89
CA PRO A 73 -24.25 -11.23 -1.51
C PRO A 73 -25.75 -11.06 -1.28
N LEU A 74 -26.49 -12.15 -1.02
CA LEU A 74 -27.93 -12.12 -0.82
C LEU A 74 -28.34 -11.81 0.63
N ASN A 75 -27.44 -12.01 1.59
CA ASN A 75 -27.71 -11.83 3.01
C ASN A 75 -26.78 -10.75 3.62
N GLY A 76 -26.77 -9.55 3.04
CA GLY A 76 -26.03 -8.41 3.56
C GLY A 76 -24.54 -8.41 3.26
N GLY A 77 -24.07 -9.27 2.34
CA GLY A 77 -22.68 -9.32 1.89
C GLY A 77 -21.77 -10.24 2.68
N GLY A 78 -22.09 -10.61 3.92
CA GLY A 78 -21.31 -11.55 4.74
C GLY A 78 -19.93 -11.05 5.18
N MET A 79 -19.69 -9.74 5.14
CA MET A 79 -18.42 -9.14 5.52
C MET A 79 -18.40 -8.72 6.99
N PRO A 80 -17.25 -8.89 7.70
CA PRO A 80 -17.09 -8.36 9.04
C PRO A 80 -17.06 -6.81 9.02
N PRO A 81 -17.42 -6.14 10.15
CA PRO A 81 -17.49 -4.66 10.20
C PRO A 81 -16.13 -3.97 10.25
N ASN A 82 -15.10 -4.61 9.74
CA ASN A 82 -13.72 -4.12 9.74
C ASN A 82 -13.22 -3.82 8.31
N PRO A 83 -12.32 -2.82 8.14
CA PRO A 83 -11.65 -2.60 6.87
C PRO A 83 -10.80 -3.81 6.46
N VAL A 84 -10.83 -4.14 5.17
CA VAL A 84 -10.07 -5.25 4.59
C VAL A 84 -9.14 -4.72 3.50
N GLN A 85 -7.87 -5.11 3.55
CA GLN A 85 -6.93 -4.78 2.50
C GLN A 85 -7.12 -5.71 1.30
N VAL A 86 -7.33 -5.13 0.13
CA VAL A 86 -7.44 -5.82 -1.15
C VAL A 86 -6.25 -5.44 -2.01
N GLN A 87 -5.54 -6.41 -2.55
CA GLN A 87 -4.47 -6.21 -3.53
C GLN A 87 -5.07 -6.22 -4.93
N TRP A 88 -4.47 -5.44 -5.83
CA TRP A 88 -4.81 -5.45 -7.24
C TRP A 88 -3.55 -5.52 -8.09
N LEU A 89 -3.68 -6.18 -9.24
CA LEU A 89 -2.61 -6.44 -10.19
C LEU A 89 -3.13 -6.15 -11.60
N VAL A 90 -2.29 -5.57 -12.45
CA VAL A 90 -2.53 -5.43 -13.89
C VAL A 90 -1.34 -6.02 -14.63
N ALA A 91 -1.61 -6.82 -15.64
CA ALA A 91 -0.61 -7.53 -16.43
C ALA A 91 -0.84 -7.36 -17.94
N GLU A 92 0.19 -7.60 -18.73
CA GLU A 92 0.13 -7.65 -20.17
C GLU A 92 -0.17 -9.06 -20.72
N ASP A 93 -0.41 -10.03 -19.85
CA ASP A 93 -0.74 -11.40 -20.23
C ASP A 93 -1.79 -12.01 -19.30
N GLU A 94 -2.61 -12.91 -19.85
CA GLU A 94 -3.70 -13.59 -19.14
C GLU A 94 -3.24 -14.41 -17.93
N ASN A 95 -2.03 -14.96 -18.00
CA ASN A 95 -1.47 -15.78 -16.91
C ASN A 95 -0.87 -14.94 -15.77
N MET A 96 -1.01 -13.59 -15.82
CA MET A 96 -0.51 -12.67 -14.81
C MET A 96 1.01 -12.79 -14.54
N LYS A 97 1.79 -13.17 -15.56
CA LYS A 97 3.27 -13.31 -15.45
C LYS A 97 3.99 -11.99 -15.65
N ARG A 98 3.48 -11.14 -16.54
CA ARG A 98 4.06 -9.81 -16.85
C ARG A 98 3.26 -8.72 -16.17
N ILE A 99 3.46 -8.57 -14.85
CA ILE A 99 2.79 -7.54 -14.06
C ILE A 99 3.40 -6.16 -14.37
N VAL A 100 2.57 -5.23 -14.85
CA VAL A 100 2.97 -3.85 -15.15
C VAL A 100 2.58 -2.86 -14.07
N LYS A 101 1.47 -3.11 -13.37
CA LYS A 101 1.01 -2.29 -12.24
C LYS A 101 0.51 -3.18 -11.11
N ARG A 102 0.70 -2.71 -9.88
CA ARG A 102 0.18 -3.37 -8.69
C ARG A 102 -0.02 -2.36 -7.55
N GLY A 103 -0.91 -2.68 -6.66
CA GLY A 103 -1.13 -1.87 -5.47
C GLY A 103 -2.10 -2.53 -4.51
N SER A 104 -2.53 -1.75 -3.54
CA SER A 104 -3.55 -2.17 -2.58
C SER A 104 -4.56 -1.05 -2.33
N ALA A 105 -5.77 -1.43 -2.00
CA ALA A 105 -6.85 -0.54 -1.60
C ALA A 105 -7.54 -1.09 -0.36
N ILE A 106 -8.24 -0.23 0.37
CA ILE A 106 -8.98 -0.62 1.56
C ILE A 106 -10.47 -0.74 1.22
N ALA A 107 -11.00 -1.95 1.32
CA ALA A 107 -12.42 -2.21 1.30
C ALA A 107 -13.03 -1.84 2.65
N SER A 108 -13.70 -0.68 2.72
CA SER A 108 -14.25 -0.14 3.95
C SER A 108 -15.70 -0.57 4.15
N PRO A 109 -16.12 -0.93 5.38
CA PRO A 109 -17.52 -1.18 5.69
C PRO A 109 -18.42 0.03 5.41
N LYS A 110 -17.89 1.25 5.52
CA LYS A 110 -18.62 2.50 5.19
C LYS A 110 -19.04 2.58 3.72
N LEU A 111 -18.33 1.90 2.84
CA LEU A 111 -18.61 1.80 1.41
C LEU A 111 -19.11 0.40 1.02
N ALA A 112 -19.69 -0.32 1.96
CA ALA A 112 -20.15 -1.71 1.78
C ALA A 112 -19.05 -2.63 1.20
N HIS A 113 -17.79 -2.41 1.60
CA HIS A 113 -16.59 -3.11 1.13
C HIS A 113 -16.35 -3.02 -0.38
N SER A 114 -16.84 -1.96 -1.03
CA SER A 114 -16.50 -1.65 -2.42
C SER A 114 -15.09 -1.08 -2.53
N VAL A 115 -14.45 -1.39 -3.65
CA VAL A 115 -13.10 -0.92 -4.02
C VAL A 115 -13.17 -0.31 -5.41
N HIS A 116 -12.64 0.90 -5.54
CA HIS A 116 -12.40 1.58 -6.82
C HIS A 116 -10.93 1.97 -6.86
N VAL A 117 -10.26 1.63 -7.95
CA VAL A 117 -8.85 1.91 -8.16
C VAL A 117 -8.67 2.59 -9.50
N ASP A 118 -8.17 3.82 -9.50
CA ASP A 118 -7.73 4.50 -10.71
C ASP A 118 -6.30 4.06 -11.04
N VAL A 119 -6.15 3.24 -12.07
CA VAL A 119 -4.87 2.72 -12.55
C VAL A 119 -4.36 3.63 -13.66
N GLN A 120 -3.29 4.35 -13.39
CA GLN A 120 -2.70 5.33 -14.30
C GLN A 120 -1.38 4.84 -14.91
N GLY A 121 -0.94 5.48 -16.01
CA GLY A 121 0.31 5.22 -16.70
C GLY A 121 0.32 3.87 -17.41
N LEU A 122 -0.80 3.52 -18.02
CA LEU A 122 -0.92 2.42 -18.98
C LEU A 122 -0.57 2.92 -20.37
N GLU A 123 -0.10 2.03 -21.25
CA GLU A 123 0.12 2.35 -22.65
C GLU A 123 -1.20 2.29 -23.42
N PRO A 124 -1.51 3.28 -24.28
CA PRO A 124 -2.73 3.28 -25.07
C PRO A 124 -2.74 2.13 -26.09
N ALA A 125 -3.95 1.71 -26.48
CA ALA A 125 -4.19 0.68 -27.48
C ALA A 125 -3.57 -0.69 -27.15
N LYS A 126 -3.33 -0.98 -25.87
CA LYS A 126 -2.86 -2.28 -25.39
C LYS A 126 -3.98 -3.05 -24.67
N HIS A 127 -3.93 -4.37 -24.77
CA HIS A 127 -4.74 -5.25 -23.93
C HIS A 127 -4.07 -5.47 -22.59
N TYR A 128 -4.86 -5.40 -21.51
CA TYR A 128 -4.42 -5.68 -20.16
C TYR A 128 -5.38 -6.65 -19.48
N TRP A 129 -4.82 -7.47 -18.59
CA TRP A 129 -5.55 -8.35 -17.68
C TRP A 129 -5.39 -7.82 -16.27
N TYR A 130 -6.43 -7.93 -15.47
CA TYR A 130 -6.37 -7.48 -14.08
C TYR A 130 -6.97 -8.50 -13.12
N GLN A 131 -6.51 -8.46 -11.89
CA GLN A 131 -6.94 -9.36 -10.82
C GLN A 131 -6.97 -8.63 -9.49
N PHE A 132 -7.98 -8.91 -8.68
CA PHE A 132 -8.01 -8.58 -7.27
C PHE A 132 -7.68 -9.81 -6.43
N LYS A 133 -7.01 -9.59 -5.28
CA LYS A 133 -6.65 -10.62 -4.31
C LYS A 133 -6.91 -10.13 -2.90
N VAL A 134 -7.33 -11.03 -2.04
CA VAL A 134 -7.49 -10.83 -0.61
C VAL A 134 -7.10 -12.12 0.11
N GLY A 135 -6.30 -12.01 1.16
CA GLY A 135 -5.76 -13.17 1.86
C GLY A 135 -4.28 -13.33 1.75
#